data_8290a30757d35cce96b2188824cd1f00
#
_entry.id   8290a30757d35cce96b2188824cd1f00
#
_cell.length_a   1.000
_cell.length_b   1.000
_cell.length_c   1.000
_cell.angle_alpha   90.00
_cell.angle_beta   90.00
_cell.angle_gamma   90.00
#
_symmetry.space_group_name_H-M   'P 1'
#
loop_
_entity.id
_entity.type
_entity.pdbx_description
1 polymer ?
#
loop_
_entity_poly.entity_id
_entity_poly.type
_entity_poly.pdbx_seq_one_letter_code
_entity_poly.pdbx_strand_id
1 'polypeptide(L)'
;KKRDIPLCVNHCVSLYPSEDHQLHLDQIDYLKNRYPANVIGLSTHEYHDWSYSMMISYGKGARSWERHIDVDWENESTAKYNSLPNQVDDWFKAFHKAKEMCGGVSHQRREITKDETKYLDALVRGIYSKTDLDEGTIINHENFGKYFYLAIPLVKGQLSCREIFDGETLMIGLKKNQPLMIADV
;
A
#
# COMPACT_ATOMS: atom_id res chain seq x y z
N LYS A 1 -14.17 41.41 7.71
CA LYS A 1 -13.82 40.59 8.90
C LYS A 1 -13.88 39.12 8.47
N LYS A 2 -12.78 38.37 8.53
CA LYS A 2 -12.78 36.90 8.38
C LYS A 2 -13.63 36.33 9.53
N ARG A 3 -14.72 35.67 9.19
CA ARG A 3 -15.46 34.85 10.16
C ARG A 3 -14.68 33.56 10.38
N ASP A 4 -14.45 33.20 11.62
CA ASP A 4 -13.76 31.96 11.99
C ASP A 4 -14.78 30.79 11.94
N ILE A 5 -15.19 30.46 10.71
CA ILE A 5 -16.19 29.43 10.44
C ILE A 5 -15.46 28.28 9.74
N PRO A 6 -15.52 27.06 10.29
CA PRO A 6 -15.02 25.87 9.61
C PRO A 6 -15.70 25.71 8.24
N LEU A 7 -14.91 25.43 7.20
CA LEU A 7 -15.42 25.28 5.84
C LEU A 7 -15.06 23.89 5.32
N CYS A 8 -16.06 23.21 4.76
CA CYS A 8 -15.88 22.04 3.93
C CYS A 8 -16.07 22.42 2.47
N VAL A 9 -15.20 21.93 1.59
CA VAL A 9 -15.26 22.19 0.14
C VAL A 9 -15.43 20.84 -0.58
N ASN A 10 -16.58 20.65 -1.22
CA ASN A 10 -16.84 19.45 -2.00
C ASN A 10 -16.44 19.66 -3.47
N HIS A 11 -15.71 18.68 -4.03
CA HIS A 11 -15.67 18.50 -5.47
C HIS A 11 -17.05 18.03 -5.94
N CYS A 12 -17.59 18.65 -6.95
CA CYS A 12 -18.90 18.33 -7.52
C CYS A 12 -18.87 18.52 -9.03
N VAL A 13 -19.41 17.56 -9.76
CA VAL A 13 -19.69 17.68 -11.19
C VAL A 13 -21.19 17.78 -11.37
N SER A 14 -21.66 18.91 -11.94
CA SER A 14 -23.10 19.21 -12.08
C SER A 14 -23.69 18.53 -13.32
N LEU A 15 -23.57 17.22 -13.42
CA LEU A 15 -24.22 16.35 -14.41
C LEU A 15 -25.12 15.34 -13.66
N TYR A 16 -26.37 15.20 -14.10
CA TYR A 16 -27.43 14.45 -13.40
C TYR A 16 -28.14 13.49 -14.36
N PRO A 17 -27.76 12.21 -14.45
CA PRO A 17 -26.63 11.55 -13.77
C PRO A 17 -25.28 11.86 -14.42
N SER A 18 -24.19 11.50 -13.75
CA SER A 18 -22.85 11.52 -14.31
C SER A 18 -22.33 10.11 -14.58
N GLU A 19 -21.56 9.97 -15.66
CA GLU A 19 -20.81 8.76 -15.99
C GLU A 19 -19.49 8.74 -15.23
N ASP A 20 -18.90 7.55 -15.01
CA ASP A 20 -17.67 7.37 -14.24
C ASP A 20 -16.51 8.25 -14.75
N HIS A 21 -16.33 8.35 -16.07
CA HIS A 21 -15.27 9.17 -16.67
C HIS A 21 -15.46 10.68 -16.47
N GLN A 22 -16.64 11.11 -16.07
CA GLN A 22 -16.98 12.51 -15.82
C GLN A 22 -16.78 12.91 -14.36
N LEU A 23 -16.49 11.97 -13.47
CA LEU A 23 -16.34 12.25 -12.03
C LEU A 23 -15.08 13.07 -11.71
N HIS A 24 -14.03 12.96 -12.52
CA HIS A 24 -12.78 13.72 -12.37
C HIS A 24 -12.26 13.75 -10.93
N LEU A 25 -12.20 12.61 -10.26
CA LEU A 25 -11.87 12.50 -8.84
C LEU A 25 -10.48 13.05 -8.46
N ASP A 26 -9.59 13.25 -9.44
CA ASP A 26 -8.30 13.91 -9.22
C ASP A 26 -8.44 15.38 -8.78
N GLN A 27 -9.60 15.98 -9.00
CA GLN A 27 -9.89 17.32 -8.48
C GLN A 27 -9.91 17.38 -6.95
N ILE A 28 -10.08 16.25 -6.26
CA ILE A 28 -9.93 16.16 -4.80
C ILE A 28 -8.49 16.52 -4.40
N ASP A 29 -7.48 16.02 -5.10
CA ASP A 29 -6.07 16.34 -4.83
C ASP A 29 -5.78 17.81 -5.12
N TYR A 30 -6.32 18.35 -6.22
CA TYR A 30 -6.22 19.77 -6.53
C TYR A 30 -6.82 20.64 -5.41
N LEU A 31 -8.01 20.32 -4.95
CA LEU A 31 -8.68 21.06 -3.87
C LEU A 31 -7.94 20.97 -2.54
N LYS A 32 -7.39 19.80 -2.19
CA LYS A 32 -6.54 19.64 -1.00
C LYS A 32 -5.30 20.55 -1.06
N ASN A 33 -4.64 20.60 -2.20
CA ASN A 33 -3.49 21.48 -2.39
C ASN A 33 -3.87 22.95 -2.35
N ARG A 34 -5.02 23.30 -2.91
CA ARG A 34 -5.54 24.68 -2.97
C ARG A 34 -6.03 25.17 -1.63
N TYR A 35 -6.62 24.29 -0.82
CA TYR A 35 -7.27 24.61 0.46
C TYR A 35 -6.79 23.68 1.59
N PRO A 36 -5.48 23.70 1.94
CA PRO A 36 -4.89 22.72 2.85
C PRO A 36 -5.44 22.76 4.28
N ALA A 37 -6.06 23.86 4.68
CA ALA A 37 -6.68 24.05 6.00
C ALA A 37 -8.16 23.61 6.06
N ASN A 38 -8.72 23.16 4.93
CA ASN A 38 -10.14 22.85 4.85
C ASN A 38 -10.38 21.34 4.70
N VAL A 39 -11.55 20.89 5.15
CA VAL A 39 -12.04 19.55 4.82
C VAL A 39 -12.44 19.54 3.35
N ILE A 40 -11.93 18.57 2.61
CA ILE A 40 -12.33 18.34 1.22
C ILE A 40 -13.26 17.15 1.17
N GLY A 41 -14.31 17.26 0.38
CA GLY A 41 -15.32 16.24 0.19
C GLY A 41 -15.66 15.98 -1.28
N LEU A 42 -16.63 15.11 -1.48
CA LEU A 42 -17.17 14.73 -2.76
C LEU A 42 -18.71 14.84 -2.72
N SER A 43 -19.27 15.57 -3.67
CA SER A 43 -20.71 15.56 -3.99
C SER A 43 -20.86 14.89 -5.35
N THR A 44 -21.65 13.82 -5.45
CA THR A 44 -21.56 12.91 -6.59
C THR A 44 -22.93 12.45 -7.09
N HIS A 45 -23.04 12.15 -8.40
CA HIS A 45 -24.30 11.89 -9.11
C HIS A 45 -24.21 10.68 -10.06
N GLU A 46 -23.20 9.80 -9.90
CA GLU A 46 -23.09 8.54 -10.64
C GLU A 46 -24.22 7.59 -10.24
N TYR A 47 -24.52 6.62 -11.12
CA TYR A 47 -25.67 5.72 -10.98
C TYR A 47 -25.38 4.25 -11.23
N HIS A 48 -24.13 3.89 -11.56
CA HIS A 48 -23.75 2.49 -11.84
C HIS A 48 -23.25 1.77 -10.59
N ASP A 49 -22.26 2.34 -9.92
CA ASP A 49 -21.66 1.77 -8.71
C ASP A 49 -21.13 2.88 -7.80
N TRP A 50 -21.70 2.98 -6.63
CA TRP A 50 -21.36 4.00 -5.63
C TRP A 50 -20.12 3.64 -4.81
N SER A 51 -19.71 2.36 -4.82
CA SER A 51 -18.60 1.85 -3.99
C SER A 51 -17.27 2.39 -4.47
N TYR A 52 -17.04 2.44 -5.76
CA TYR A 52 -15.75 2.87 -6.33
C TYR A 52 -15.49 4.35 -6.09
N SER A 53 -16.45 5.22 -6.33
CA SER A 53 -16.29 6.66 -6.09
C SER A 53 -16.03 6.97 -4.62
N MET A 54 -16.70 6.26 -3.70
CA MET A 54 -16.47 6.34 -2.26
C MET A 54 -15.04 5.91 -1.90
N MET A 55 -14.62 4.72 -2.36
CA MET A 55 -13.31 4.17 -2.00
C MET A 55 -12.17 5.01 -2.56
N ILE A 56 -12.27 5.44 -3.82
CA ILE A 56 -11.24 6.27 -4.47
C ILE A 56 -11.17 7.63 -3.79
N SER A 57 -12.30 8.30 -3.57
CA SER A 57 -12.31 9.62 -2.95
C SER A 57 -11.80 9.59 -1.51
N TYR A 58 -12.13 8.53 -0.75
CA TYR A 58 -11.57 8.32 0.59
C TYR A 58 -10.05 8.18 0.53
N GLY A 59 -9.52 7.35 -0.38
CA GLY A 59 -8.08 7.15 -0.60
C GLY A 59 -7.35 8.44 -0.99
N LYS A 60 -7.98 9.30 -1.79
CA LYS A 60 -7.49 10.64 -2.15
C LYS A 60 -7.58 11.64 -0.99
N GLY A 61 -8.26 11.30 0.09
CA GLY A 61 -8.34 12.09 1.32
C GLY A 61 -9.59 12.96 1.44
N ALA A 62 -10.64 12.69 0.70
CA ALA A 62 -11.97 13.24 1.00
C ALA A 62 -12.41 12.77 2.41
N ARG A 63 -13.10 13.66 3.13
CA ARG A 63 -13.59 13.38 4.49
C ARG A 63 -15.03 13.90 4.69
N SER A 64 -15.70 14.27 3.61
CA SER A 64 -17.12 14.60 3.56
C SER A 64 -17.69 14.06 2.26
N TRP A 65 -18.92 13.57 2.31
CA TRP A 65 -19.60 13.04 1.14
C TRP A 65 -21.05 13.46 1.14
N GLU A 66 -21.53 13.80 -0.03
CA GLU A 66 -22.90 14.25 -0.28
C GLU A 66 -23.45 13.49 -1.47
N ARG A 67 -24.70 13.04 -1.35
CA ARG A 67 -25.40 12.32 -2.39
C ARG A 67 -26.89 12.54 -2.31
N HIS A 68 -27.56 12.55 -3.45
CA HIS A 68 -29.00 12.52 -3.53
C HIS A 68 -29.52 11.15 -3.09
N ILE A 69 -30.52 11.14 -2.23
CA ILE A 69 -31.21 9.94 -1.75
C ILE A 69 -32.69 10.05 -2.02
N ASP A 70 -33.33 8.90 -2.21
CA ASP A 70 -34.75 8.80 -2.44
C ASP A 70 -35.30 7.49 -1.84
N VAL A 71 -36.61 7.35 -1.86
CA VAL A 71 -37.29 6.10 -1.51
C VAL A 71 -38.11 5.62 -2.70
N ASP A 72 -38.26 4.33 -2.82
CA ASP A 72 -39.09 3.73 -3.87
C ASP A 72 -40.58 3.88 -3.49
N TRP A 73 -41.26 4.76 -4.22
CA TRP A 73 -42.69 4.99 -4.04
C TRP A 73 -43.47 4.25 -5.12
N GLU A 74 -44.59 3.66 -4.73
CA GLU A 74 -45.52 3.08 -5.70
C GLU A 74 -45.96 4.14 -6.74
N ASN A 75 -45.67 3.85 -8.02
CA ASN A 75 -46.03 4.66 -9.20
C ASN A 75 -45.17 5.93 -9.45
N GLU A 76 -44.10 6.19 -8.74
CA GLU A 76 -43.16 7.26 -9.07
C GLU A 76 -41.78 6.74 -9.46
N SER A 77 -41.21 7.24 -10.53
CA SER A 77 -39.88 6.84 -10.95
C SER A 77 -38.83 7.70 -10.26
N THR A 78 -37.90 7.02 -9.56
CA THR A 78 -36.74 7.64 -8.96
C THR A 78 -35.77 8.14 -10.04
N ALA A 79 -35.23 9.35 -9.88
CA ALA A 79 -34.18 9.84 -10.76
C ALA A 79 -32.92 8.96 -10.65
N LYS A 80 -32.25 8.67 -11.79
CA LYS A 80 -31.10 7.75 -11.84
C LYS A 80 -29.95 8.13 -10.92
N TYR A 81 -29.75 9.41 -10.65
CA TYR A 81 -28.69 9.93 -9.76
C TYR A 81 -29.05 9.84 -8.28
N ASN A 82 -30.29 9.50 -7.93
CA ASN A 82 -30.69 9.25 -6.55
C ASN A 82 -30.29 7.85 -6.12
N SER A 83 -29.94 7.68 -4.88
CA SER A 83 -29.67 6.38 -4.26
C SER A 83 -30.85 5.96 -3.38
N LEU A 84 -31.27 4.72 -3.53
CA LEU A 84 -32.24 4.08 -2.67
C LEU A 84 -31.59 3.60 -1.35
N PRO A 85 -32.35 3.30 -0.30
CA PRO A 85 -31.78 2.94 1.01
C PRO A 85 -30.76 1.79 1.00
N ASN A 86 -30.99 0.74 0.21
CA ASN A 86 -30.03 -0.35 0.04
C ASN A 86 -28.72 0.09 -0.64
N GLN A 87 -28.79 1.01 -1.58
CA GLN A 87 -27.65 1.57 -2.27
C GLN A 87 -26.85 2.52 -1.34
N VAL A 88 -27.55 3.26 -0.48
CA VAL A 88 -26.89 4.07 0.58
C VAL A 88 -26.18 3.15 1.58
N ASP A 89 -26.76 2.01 1.94
CA ASP A 89 -26.11 1.03 2.80
C ASP A 89 -24.81 0.49 2.16
N ASP A 90 -24.81 0.16 0.87
CA ASP A 90 -23.62 -0.27 0.14
C ASP A 90 -22.56 0.85 0.07
N TRP A 91 -22.97 2.08 -0.06
CA TRP A 91 -22.08 3.24 0.00
C TRP A 91 -21.39 3.37 1.36
N PHE A 92 -22.12 3.17 2.48
CA PHE A 92 -21.54 3.13 3.82
C PHE A 92 -20.61 1.93 4.01
N LYS A 93 -20.94 0.76 3.49
CA LYS A 93 -20.04 -0.41 3.51
C LYS A 93 -18.72 -0.11 2.79
N ALA A 94 -18.80 0.56 1.63
CA ALA A 94 -17.61 0.98 0.88
C ALA A 94 -16.75 1.99 1.67
N PHE A 95 -17.36 2.93 2.39
CA PHE A 95 -16.67 3.84 3.30
C PHE A 95 -15.90 3.08 4.40
N HIS A 96 -16.57 2.16 5.09
CA HIS A 96 -15.94 1.37 6.14
C HIS A 96 -14.81 0.51 5.60
N LYS A 97 -15.00 -0.08 4.42
CA LYS A 97 -13.97 -0.88 3.75
C LYS A 97 -12.76 -0.05 3.34
N ALA A 98 -12.98 1.13 2.76
CA ALA A 98 -11.90 2.06 2.42
C ALA A 98 -11.10 2.49 3.66
N LYS A 99 -11.80 2.81 4.75
CA LYS A 99 -11.18 3.18 6.03
C LYS A 99 -10.31 2.05 6.58
N GLU A 100 -10.80 0.82 6.54
CA GLU A 100 -10.06 -0.38 6.96
C GLU A 100 -8.79 -0.58 6.10
N MET A 101 -8.93 -0.52 4.78
CA MET A 101 -7.83 -0.75 3.83
C MET A 101 -6.76 0.34 3.86
N CYS A 102 -7.14 1.60 4.07
CA CYS A 102 -6.20 2.70 4.21
C CYS A 102 -5.44 2.67 5.53
N GLY A 103 -5.91 1.90 6.50
CA GLY A 103 -5.27 1.78 7.80
C GLY A 103 -5.39 3.04 8.66
N GLY A 104 -4.38 3.29 9.47
CA GLY A 104 -4.38 4.34 10.48
C GLY A 104 -4.18 5.76 9.96
N VAL A 105 -3.42 6.55 10.69
CA VAL A 105 -3.24 7.99 10.43
C VAL A 105 -2.35 8.20 9.21
N SER A 106 -2.86 8.91 8.20
CA SER A 106 -2.07 9.37 7.05
C SER A 106 -0.88 10.23 7.53
N HIS A 107 0.24 10.15 6.83
CA HIS A 107 1.50 10.84 7.09
C HIS A 107 2.39 10.22 8.18
N GLN A 108 2.03 9.10 8.76
CA GLN A 108 2.92 8.33 9.63
C GLN A 108 3.37 7.04 8.94
N ARG A 109 4.62 6.67 9.18
CA ARG A 109 5.10 5.35 8.74
C ARG A 109 4.36 4.28 9.52
N ARG A 110 3.80 3.28 8.81
CA ARG A 110 3.16 2.15 9.47
C ARG A 110 4.16 1.36 10.31
N GLU A 111 3.72 0.79 11.38
CA GLU A 111 4.51 -0.18 12.13
C GLU A 111 4.59 -1.50 11.36
N ILE A 112 5.76 -2.12 11.42
CA ILE A 112 5.97 -3.48 10.88
C ILE A 112 5.55 -4.47 11.96
N THR A 113 4.63 -5.36 11.62
CA THR A 113 4.14 -6.37 12.57
C THR A 113 5.16 -7.45 12.83
N LYS A 114 5.04 -8.13 13.98
CA LYS A 114 5.90 -9.29 14.31
C LYS A 114 5.75 -10.43 13.30
N ASP A 115 4.54 -10.65 12.79
CA ASP A 115 4.28 -11.69 11.79
C ASP A 115 4.93 -11.36 10.46
N GLU A 116 4.91 -10.10 10.04
CA GLU A 116 5.59 -9.62 8.85
C GLU A 116 7.12 -9.78 8.97
N THR A 117 7.68 -9.40 10.11
CA THR A 117 9.12 -9.60 10.40
C THR A 117 9.48 -11.08 10.33
N LYS A 118 8.71 -11.94 11.00
CA LYS A 118 8.89 -13.39 10.98
C LYS A 118 8.83 -13.97 9.57
N TYR A 119 7.88 -13.51 8.76
CA TYR A 119 7.76 -13.94 7.37
C TYR A 119 8.98 -13.52 6.54
N LEU A 120 9.41 -12.26 6.67
CA LEU A 120 10.59 -11.75 5.96
C LEU A 120 11.86 -12.48 6.36
N ASP A 121 12.05 -12.78 7.65
CA ASP A 121 13.20 -13.51 8.15
C ASP A 121 13.24 -14.96 7.61
N ALA A 122 12.07 -15.59 7.46
CA ALA A 122 11.98 -16.92 6.88
C ALA A 122 12.36 -16.97 5.37
N LEU A 123 12.35 -15.82 4.69
CA LEU A 123 12.74 -15.70 3.28
C LEU A 123 14.23 -15.36 3.08
N VAL A 124 14.95 -15.03 4.15
CA VAL A 124 16.38 -14.73 4.07
C VAL A 124 17.14 -15.99 3.68
N ARG A 125 17.97 -15.87 2.63
CA ARG A 125 18.79 -16.96 2.14
C ARG A 125 20.17 -16.90 2.75
N GLY A 126 20.66 -18.04 3.19
CA GLY A 126 22.05 -18.23 3.59
C GLY A 126 22.96 -18.44 2.38
N ILE A 127 24.23 -18.17 2.57
CA ILE A 127 25.28 -18.35 1.58
C ILE A 127 25.88 -19.74 1.74
N TYR A 128 25.93 -20.51 0.65
CA TYR A 128 26.49 -21.87 0.63
C TYR A 128 27.55 -22.02 -0.47
N SER A 129 28.61 -22.75 -0.19
CA SER A 129 29.67 -22.98 -1.17
C SER A 129 29.20 -23.87 -2.34
N LYS A 130 29.54 -23.53 -3.58
CA LYS A 130 29.29 -24.33 -4.78
C LYS A 130 30.31 -25.46 -4.96
N THR A 131 31.50 -25.28 -4.43
CA THR A 131 32.65 -26.14 -4.58
C THR A 131 33.46 -26.13 -3.29
N ASP A 132 34.44 -27.02 -3.20
CA ASP A 132 35.48 -26.94 -2.14
C ASP A 132 36.26 -25.64 -2.35
N LEU A 133 36.52 -24.93 -1.27
CA LEU A 133 37.29 -23.68 -1.23
C LEU A 133 38.38 -23.82 -0.18
N ASP A 134 39.58 -23.38 -0.51
CA ASP A 134 40.70 -23.39 0.41
C ASP A 134 40.72 -22.18 1.34
N GLU A 135 41.33 -22.35 2.51
CA GLU A 135 41.69 -21.23 3.38
C GLU A 135 42.51 -20.20 2.59
N GLY A 136 42.30 -18.92 2.85
CA GLY A 136 42.93 -17.83 2.12
C GLY A 136 42.21 -17.43 0.81
N THR A 137 41.12 -18.12 0.43
CA THR A 137 40.35 -17.72 -0.74
C THR A 137 39.72 -16.34 -0.51
N ILE A 138 39.99 -15.41 -1.43
CA ILE A 138 39.43 -14.05 -1.38
C ILE A 138 38.04 -14.04 -2.04
N ILE A 139 37.08 -13.48 -1.34
CA ILE A 139 35.69 -13.35 -1.78
C ILE A 139 35.42 -11.89 -2.08
N ASN A 140 34.92 -11.61 -3.27
CA ASN A 140 34.47 -10.29 -3.68
C ASN A 140 33.23 -10.38 -4.57
N HIS A 141 32.66 -9.25 -4.92
CA HIS A 141 31.48 -9.17 -5.76
C HIS A 141 31.64 -9.89 -7.11
N GLU A 142 32.82 -9.83 -7.73
CA GLU A 142 33.08 -10.39 -9.08
C GLU A 142 33.09 -11.92 -9.07
N ASN A 143 33.65 -12.54 -8.00
CA ASN A 143 33.84 -13.99 -7.92
C ASN A 143 32.78 -14.69 -7.06
N PHE A 144 31.91 -13.94 -6.35
CA PHE A 144 30.89 -14.52 -5.48
C PHE A 144 30.05 -15.59 -6.19
N GLY A 145 29.51 -15.27 -7.35
CA GLY A 145 28.67 -16.18 -8.11
C GLY A 145 29.36 -17.44 -8.61
N LYS A 146 30.70 -17.45 -8.69
CA LYS A 146 31.53 -18.63 -8.99
C LYS A 146 31.61 -19.59 -7.80
N TYR A 147 31.78 -19.04 -6.60
CA TYR A 147 32.06 -19.79 -5.40
C TYR A 147 30.85 -20.16 -4.57
N PHE A 148 29.79 -19.32 -4.64
CA PHE A 148 28.65 -19.43 -3.74
C PHE A 148 27.30 -19.44 -4.47
N TYR A 149 26.31 -19.95 -3.75
CA TYR A 149 24.90 -19.84 -4.10
C TYR A 149 24.08 -19.49 -2.85
N LEU A 150 22.86 -19.00 -3.08
CA LEU A 150 21.94 -18.60 -2.01
C LEU A 150 20.83 -19.65 -1.87
N ALA A 151 20.59 -20.13 -0.67
CA ALA A 151 19.52 -21.08 -0.38
C ALA A 151 18.91 -20.88 1.01
N ILE A 152 17.78 -21.48 1.22
CA ILE A 152 17.13 -21.65 2.52
C ILE A 152 17.36 -23.09 3.02
N PRO A 153 17.42 -23.31 4.34
CA PRO A 153 17.28 -22.31 5.41
C PRO A 153 18.55 -21.49 5.64
N LEU A 154 18.38 -20.30 6.25
CA LEU A 154 19.47 -19.60 6.88
C LEU A 154 19.72 -20.24 8.24
N VAL A 155 20.95 -20.68 8.52
CA VAL A 155 21.32 -21.24 9.82
C VAL A 155 21.88 -20.16 10.75
N LYS A 156 21.80 -20.39 12.06
CA LYS A 156 22.27 -19.41 13.04
C LYS A 156 23.79 -19.16 12.89
N GLY A 157 24.15 -17.88 12.77
CA GLY A 157 25.54 -17.45 12.59
C GLY A 157 26.06 -17.55 11.15
N GLN A 158 25.20 -17.87 10.19
CA GLN A 158 25.54 -17.91 8.77
C GLN A 158 25.43 -16.50 8.17
N LEU A 159 26.32 -16.17 7.23
CA LEU A 159 26.19 -15.00 6.38
C LEU A 159 25.03 -15.16 5.40
N SER A 160 24.35 -14.07 5.11
CA SER A 160 23.10 -14.05 4.36
C SER A 160 23.24 -13.33 3.02
N CYS A 161 22.17 -13.40 2.22
CA CYS A 161 22.05 -12.64 0.97
C CYS A 161 22.04 -11.10 1.15
N ARG A 162 22.12 -10.62 2.38
CA ARG A 162 22.19 -9.18 2.71
C ARG A 162 23.62 -8.67 2.81
N GLU A 163 24.62 -9.58 2.82
CA GLU A 163 26.03 -9.22 2.92
C GLU A 163 26.59 -8.77 1.57
N ILE A 164 27.55 -7.86 1.64
CA ILE A 164 28.33 -7.38 0.49
C ILE A 164 29.77 -7.78 0.75
N PHE A 165 30.42 -8.43 -0.23
CA PHE A 165 31.81 -8.86 -0.16
C PHE A 165 32.67 -7.96 -1.04
N ASP A 166 33.73 -7.42 -0.46
CA ASP A 166 34.67 -6.51 -1.13
C ASP A 166 36.14 -6.90 -0.86
N GLY A 167 36.41 -8.22 -0.78
CA GLY A 167 37.77 -8.75 -0.60
C GLY A 167 37.98 -9.47 0.73
N GLU A 168 36.93 -9.97 1.34
CA GLU A 168 37.03 -10.82 2.54
C GLU A 168 37.77 -12.08 2.24
N THR A 169 38.55 -12.55 3.20
CA THR A 169 39.41 -13.74 3.07
C THR A 169 38.85 -14.87 3.93
N LEU A 170 38.66 -16.04 3.35
CA LEU A 170 38.31 -17.24 4.11
C LEU A 170 39.40 -17.60 5.13
N MET A 171 38.99 -17.63 6.40
CA MET A 171 39.87 -18.00 7.53
C MET A 171 40.02 -19.52 7.67
N ILE A 172 39.12 -20.30 7.06
CA ILE A 172 39.12 -21.76 7.03
C ILE A 172 38.66 -22.26 5.66
N GLY A 173 39.05 -23.46 5.27
CA GLY A 173 38.56 -24.11 4.05
C GLY A 173 37.08 -24.51 4.18
N LEU A 174 36.30 -24.37 3.10
CA LEU A 174 34.93 -24.82 3.02
C LEU A 174 34.75 -26.00 2.09
N LYS A 175 33.88 -26.92 2.47
CA LYS A 175 33.45 -28.01 1.58
C LYS A 175 32.25 -27.61 0.76
N LYS A 176 32.06 -28.21 -0.38
CA LYS A 176 30.87 -28.02 -1.22
C LYS A 176 29.60 -28.19 -0.41
N ASN A 177 28.66 -27.29 -0.62
CA ASN A 177 27.37 -27.18 0.09
C ASN A 177 27.49 -26.83 1.58
N GLN A 178 28.65 -26.46 2.06
CA GLN A 178 28.81 -25.95 3.43
C GLN A 178 28.30 -24.50 3.54
N PRO A 179 27.60 -24.17 4.62
CA PRO A 179 27.19 -22.77 4.88
C PRO A 179 28.43 -21.92 5.18
N LEU A 180 28.46 -20.70 4.66
CA LEU A 180 29.48 -19.70 4.99
C LEU A 180 29.06 -18.98 6.29
N MET A 181 29.83 -19.20 7.35
CA MET A 181 29.53 -18.62 8.67
C MET A 181 30.22 -17.26 8.83
N ILE A 182 29.70 -16.42 9.74
CA ILE A 182 30.32 -15.14 10.10
C ILE A 182 31.77 -15.34 10.60
N ALA A 183 32.04 -16.46 11.24
CA ALA A 183 33.37 -16.77 11.76
C ALA A 183 34.37 -17.29 10.72
N ASP A 184 33.93 -17.54 9.49
CA ASP A 184 34.73 -18.07 8.41
C ASP A 184 35.46 -16.99 7.59
N VAL A 185 35.12 -15.73 7.81
CA VAL A 185 35.67 -14.54 7.11
C VAL A 185 36.15 -13.44 8.03
#